data_24fbd7411dec888d6863165c022f7c55
#
_entry.id   24fbd7411dec888d6863165c022f7c55
#
_cell.length_a   1.000
_cell.length_b   1.000
_cell.length_c   1.000
_cell.angle_alpha   90.00
_cell.angle_beta   90.00
_cell.angle_gamma   90.00
#
_symmetry.space_group_name_H-M   'P 1'
#
loop_
_entity.id
_entity.type
_entity.pdbx_description
1 polymer ?
#
loop_
_entity_poly.entity_id
_entity_poly.type
_entity_poly.pdbx_seq_one_letter_code
_entity_poly.pdbx_strand_id
1 'polypeptide(L)'
;MSLNPKQDNWQGKTVWLIGASTGIGRSTASALHALGARVIVSARHAKALDDFVLVHPGKTANGLPTAVALPLDVSLDGALQAAAQTILKAGSIDCAMYCAGTYKEQRATEFNLPTMLEHQRINYLGALQMIDAVLPHFLVRQSGHISLISSVAGYGGLPKSIAYGPTKAALINLAEILYLDLHSKNIGVSLICPGFVDTPLTSQNKFNMPALITPDEAAQEILKGWAKGEFEIHFPKRFTLWVKAIKMLPYRLYFPAIKKFTGL
;
A
#
# COMPACT_ATOMS: atom_id res chain seq x y z
N MET A 1 -10.89 -16.52 -14.47
CA MET A 1 -9.44 -16.79 -14.22
C MET A 1 -8.91 -15.71 -13.30
N SER A 2 -8.01 -16.04 -12.36
CA SER A 2 -7.31 -15.03 -11.54
C SER A 2 -6.31 -14.26 -12.39
N LEU A 3 -6.18 -12.96 -12.17
CA LEU A 3 -5.22 -12.11 -12.89
C LEU A 3 -3.79 -12.31 -12.37
N ASN A 4 -3.63 -12.61 -11.09
CA ASN A 4 -2.34 -12.87 -10.43
C ASN A 4 -2.22 -14.32 -9.96
N PRO A 5 -0.99 -14.82 -9.70
CA PRO A 5 -0.80 -15.99 -8.87
C PRO A 5 -1.50 -15.80 -7.52
N LYS A 6 -2.27 -16.79 -7.09
CA LYS A 6 -2.96 -16.74 -5.80
C LYS A 6 -1.97 -16.74 -4.65
N GLN A 7 -2.19 -15.86 -3.68
CA GLN A 7 -1.40 -15.80 -2.44
C GLN A 7 -2.31 -16.22 -1.28
N ASP A 8 -2.57 -17.52 -1.18
CA ASP A 8 -3.46 -18.14 -0.18
C ASP A 8 -2.71 -18.95 0.88
N ASN A 9 -1.43 -19.27 0.65
CA ASN A 9 -0.56 -19.90 1.63
C ASN A 9 0.62 -18.99 1.99
N TRP A 10 0.61 -18.51 3.22
CA TRP A 10 1.63 -17.61 3.78
C TRP A 10 2.66 -18.32 4.67
N GLN A 11 2.46 -19.61 4.95
CA GLN A 11 3.38 -20.38 5.81
C GLN A 11 4.82 -20.33 5.28
N GLY A 12 5.72 -19.77 6.06
CA GLY A 12 7.14 -19.66 5.72
C GLY A 12 7.50 -18.63 4.66
N LYS A 13 6.52 -17.89 4.10
CA LYS A 13 6.75 -16.79 3.18
C LYS A 13 7.31 -15.56 3.90
N THR A 14 8.23 -14.86 3.28
CA THR A 14 8.75 -13.59 3.80
C THR A 14 8.06 -12.41 3.13
N VAL A 15 7.40 -11.58 3.93
CA VAL A 15 6.67 -10.39 3.47
C VAL A 15 7.30 -9.13 4.05
N TRP A 16 7.70 -8.21 3.19
CA TRP A 16 8.22 -6.90 3.59
C TRP A 16 7.14 -5.83 3.46
N LEU A 17 6.76 -5.22 4.58
CA LEU A 17 5.72 -4.18 4.64
C LEU A 17 6.35 -2.83 5.00
N ILE A 18 6.32 -1.89 4.06
CA ILE A 18 6.83 -0.53 4.21
C ILE A 18 5.68 0.40 4.58
N GLY A 19 5.79 1.10 5.71
CA GLY A 19 4.69 1.89 6.30
C GLY A 19 3.83 1.08 7.27
N ALA A 20 4.46 0.19 8.05
CA ALA A 20 3.78 -0.76 8.92
C ALA A 20 3.85 -0.41 10.42
N SER A 21 4.12 0.84 10.79
CA SER A 21 4.07 1.27 12.21
C SER A 21 2.64 1.38 12.75
N THR A 22 1.66 1.67 11.90
CA THR A 22 0.25 1.89 12.26
C THR A 22 -0.70 1.49 11.13
N GLY A 23 -2.00 1.54 11.38
CA GLY A 23 -3.05 1.45 10.37
C GLY A 23 -3.00 0.19 9.51
N ILE A 24 -3.29 0.33 8.22
CA ILE A 24 -3.42 -0.79 7.27
C ILE A 24 -2.17 -1.66 7.24
N GLY A 25 -0.97 -1.06 7.17
CA GLY A 25 0.28 -1.81 7.09
C GLY A 25 0.52 -2.66 8.33
N ARG A 26 0.29 -2.11 9.53
CA ARG A 26 0.44 -2.84 10.80
C ARG A 26 -0.57 -3.99 10.92
N SER A 27 -1.85 -3.73 10.64
CA SER A 27 -2.89 -4.77 10.70
C SER A 27 -2.66 -5.88 9.68
N THR A 28 -2.22 -5.53 8.45
CA THR A 28 -1.85 -6.53 7.44
C THR A 28 -0.66 -7.37 7.88
N ALA A 29 0.36 -6.76 8.51
CA ALA A 29 1.50 -7.50 9.06
C ALA A 29 1.08 -8.47 10.17
N SER A 30 0.21 -8.04 11.10
CA SER A 30 -0.33 -8.91 12.15
C SER A 30 -1.10 -10.10 11.57
N ALA A 31 -1.97 -9.85 10.61
CA ALA A 31 -2.77 -10.89 9.96
C ALA A 31 -1.89 -11.90 9.19
N LEU A 32 -0.87 -11.44 8.48
CA LEU A 32 0.10 -12.30 7.79
C LEU A 32 0.92 -13.14 8.78
N HIS A 33 1.38 -12.54 9.88
CA HIS A 33 2.10 -13.26 10.92
C HIS A 33 1.26 -14.38 11.52
N ALA A 34 -0.02 -14.13 11.78
CA ALA A 34 -0.96 -15.15 12.27
C ALA A 34 -1.17 -16.30 11.27
N LEU A 35 -0.96 -16.08 9.97
CA LEU A 35 -0.99 -17.08 8.91
C LEU A 35 0.38 -17.78 8.69
N GLY A 36 1.36 -17.55 9.56
CA GLY A 36 2.66 -18.19 9.52
C GLY A 36 3.70 -17.54 8.60
N ALA A 37 3.43 -16.33 8.11
CA ALA A 37 4.43 -15.57 7.37
C ALA A 37 5.52 -15.01 8.30
N ARG A 38 6.73 -14.91 7.78
CA ARG A 38 7.77 -14.06 8.33
C ARG A 38 7.52 -12.63 7.84
N VAL A 39 7.24 -11.71 8.77
CA VAL A 39 6.92 -10.31 8.43
C VAL A 39 8.07 -9.39 8.81
N ILE A 40 8.47 -8.54 7.87
CA ILE A 40 9.47 -7.50 8.08
C ILE A 40 8.75 -6.17 7.98
N VAL A 41 8.70 -5.45 9.09
CA VAL A 41 7.96 -4.20 9.21
C VAL A 41 8.91 -3.02 9.19
N SER A 42 8.66 -2.07 8.27
CA SER A 42 9.49 -0.88 8.10
C SER A 42 8.66 0.40 8.20
N ALA A 43 9.19 1.36 8.94
CA ALA A 43 8.69 2.73 9.06
C ALA A 43 9.75 3.59 9.78
N ARG A 44 9.51 4.89 9.89
CA ARG A 44 10.42 5.83 10.60
C ARG A 44 10.44 5.65 12.11
N HIS A 45 9.31 5.29 12.71
CA HIS A 45 9.14 5.18 14.16
C HIS A 45 9.61 3.82 14.67
N ALA A 46 10.91 3.70 15.00
CA ALA A 46 11.52 2.47 15.47
C ALA A 46 10.77 1.84 16.65
N LYS A 47 10.44 2.63 17.69
CA LYS A 47 9.69 2.13 18.85
C LYS A 47 8.39 1.42 18.49
N ALA A 48 7.60 1.95 17.55
CA ALA A 48 6.34 1.33 17.13
C ALA A 48 6.56 -0.02 16.41
N LEU A 49 7.70 -0.17 15.72
CA LEU A 49 8.10 -1.42 15.09
C LEU A 49 8.61 -2.44 16.14
N ASP A 50 9.37 -1.97 17.12
CA ASP A 50 9.83 -2.83 18.24
C ASP A 50 8.65 -3.33 19.07
N ASP A 51 7.68 -2.45 19.37
CA ASP A 51 6.42 -2.82 20.03
C ASP A 51 5.61 -3.84 19.20
N PHE A 52 5.69 -3.77 17.86
CA PHE A 52 5.08 -4.78 16.98
C PHE A 52 5.79 -6.14 17.16
N VAL A 53 7.12 -6.17 17.08
CA VAL A 53 7.90 -7.40 17.19
C VAL A 53 7.70 -8.06 18.56
N LEU A 54 7.62 -7.26 19.63
CA LEU A 54 7.42 -7.76 21.00
C LEU A 54 6.12 -8.58 21.14
N VAL A 55 5.04 -8.18 20.48
CA VAL A 55 3.74 -8.85 20.55
C VAL A 55 3.54 -9.92 19.45
N HIS A 56 4.52 -10.10 18.56
CA HIS A 56 4.52 -11.11 17.50
C HIS A 56 5.77 -12.01 17.59
N PRO A 57 5.99 -12.70 18.74
CA PRO A 57 7.15 -13.57 18.90
C PRO A 57 7.04 -14.81 18.01
N GLY A 58 8.17 -15.42 17.72
CA GLY A 58 8.23 -16.70 17.00
C GLY A 58 9.54 -16.86 16.25
N LYS A 59 9.77 -18.09 15.78
CA LYS A 59 10.91 -18.44 14.93
C LYS A 59 10.44 -19.28 13.74
N THR A 60 11.05 -19.06 12.61
CA THR A 60 10.91 -19.91 11.42
C THR A 60 11.58 -21.27 11.67
N ALA A 61 11.35 -22.24 10.79
CA ALA A 61 12.03 -23.56 10.83
C ALA A 61 13.57 -23.44 10.83
N ASN A 62 14.10 -22.37 10.22
CA ASN A 62 15.54 -22.09 10.16
C ASN A 62 16.03 -21.21 11.35
N GLY A 63 15.21 -21.03 12.39
CA GLY A 63 15.57 -20.28 13.58
C GLY A 63 15.53 -18.75 13.46
N LEU A 64 15.14 -18.19 12.31
CA LEU A 64 15.00 -16.73 12.12
C LEU A 64 13.74 -16.21 12.84
N PRO A 65 13.76 -14.96 13.36
CA PRO A 65 12.54 -14.35 13.91
C PRO A 65 11.44 -14.26 12.87
N THR A 66 10.18 -14.54 13.27
CA THR A 66 8.99 -14.43 12.39
C THR A 66 8.51 -12.99 12.23
N ALA A 67 8.84 -12.09 13.17
CA ALA A 67 8.62 -10.65 13.04
C ALA A 67 9.95 -9.92 13.22
N VAL A 68 10.23 -8.96 12.33
CA VAL A 68 11.47 -8.19 12.31
C VAL A 68 11.17 -6.71 12.13
N ALA A 69 11.68 -5.88 13.05
CA ALA A 69 11.69 -4.43 12.90
C ALA A 69 12.89 -4.00 12.01
N LEU A 70 12.61 -3.24 10.97
CA LEU A 70 13.63 -2.66 10.10
C LEU A 70 13.32 -1.17 9.87
N PRO A 71 13.72 -0.30 10.83
CA PRO A 71 13.43 1.12 10.74
C PRO A 71 14.11 1.75 9.53
N LEU A 72 13.36 2.58 8.76
CA LEU A 72 13.85 3.35 7.65
C LEU A 72 12.96 4.55 7.35
N ASP A 73 13.52 5.56 6.68
CA ASP A 73 12.78 6.66 6.08
C ASP A 73 12.76 6.49 4.56
N VAL A 74 11.56 6.32 3.99
CA VAL A 74 11.35 6.15 2.54
C VAL A 74 11.70 7.40 1.73
N SER A 75 11.88 8.54 2.38
CA SER A 75 12.27 9.79 1.72
C SER A 75 13.78 9.92 1.52
N LEU A 76 14.58 9.03 2.10
CA LEU A 76 16.03 9.01 1.97
C LEU A 76 16.46 8.09 0.83
N ASP A 77 17.27 8.62 -0.06
CA ASP A 77 17.80 7.87 -1.19
C ASP A 77 18.68 6.70 -0.71
N GLY A 78 18.48 5.53 -1.32
CA GLY A 78 19.21 4.31 -0.98
C GLY A 78 18.72 3.57 0.28
N ALA A 79 17.80 4.15 1.09
CA ALA A 79 17.34 3.50 2.32
C ALA A 79 16.61 2.18 2.05
N LEU A 80 15.78 2.14 1.01
CA LEU A 80 15.02 0.95 0.64
C LEU A 80 15.92 -0.13 0.01
N GLN A 81 16.91 0.26 -0.77
CA GLN A 81 17.91 -0.66 -1.33
C GLN A 81 18.75 -1.31 -0.23
N ALA A 82 19.25 -0.53 0.75
CA ALA A 82 20.01 -1.05 1.88
C ALA A 82 19.17 -2.01 2.75
N ALA A 83 17.89 -1.67 2.97
CA ALA A 83 16.95 -2.53 3.68
C ALA A 83 16.69 -3.85 2.93
N ALA A 84 16.41 -3.80 1.63
CA ALA A 84 16.21 -4.99 0.81
C ALA A 84 17.46 -5.90 0.83
N GLN A 85 18.66 -5.34 0.70
CA GLN A 85 19.91 -6.10 0.81
C GLN A 85 20.05 -6.79 2.16
N THR A 86 19.66 -6.12 3.25
CA THR A 86 19.70 -6.70 4.59
C THR A 86 18.74 -7.90 4.70
N ILE A 87 17.53 -7.77 4.15
CA ILE A 87 16.54 -8.86 4.13
C ILE A 87 17.05 -10.03 3.29
N LEU A 88 17.57 -9.75 2.09
CA LEU A 88 18.03 -10.74 1.13
C LEU A 88 19.26 -11.52 1.60
N LYS A 89 20.11 -10.94 2.44
CA LYS A 89 21.21 -11.67 3.12
C LYS A 89 20.69 -12.75 4.09
N ALA A 90 19.51 -12.54 4.67
CA ALA A 90 18.91 -13.49 5.61
C ALA A 90 17.93 -14.48 4.94
N GLY A 91 17.60 -14.27 3.66
CA GLY A 91 16.67 -15.12 2.92
C GLY A 91 16.05 -14.40 1.72
N SER A 92 14.92 -14.91 1.24
CA SER A 92 14.18 -14.32 0.12
C SER A 92 13.13 -13.31 0.59
N ILE A 93 12.69 -12.45 -0.33
CA ILE A 93 11.44 -11.69 -0.23
C ILE A 93 10.44 -12.35 -1.16
N ASP A 94 9.25 -12.72 -0.67
CA ASP A 94 8.18 -13.31 -1.48
C ASP A 94 7.12 -12.29 -1.85
N CYS A 95 6.88 -11.31 -0.98
CA CYS A 95 5.97 -10.20 -1.23
C CYS A 95 6.55 -8.91 -0.65
N ALA A 96 6.47 -7.82 -1.41
CA ALA A 96 6.79 -6.47 -0.95
C ALA A 96 5.54 -5.58 -1.07
N MET A 97 5.12 -4.98 0.06
CA MET A 97 3.95 -4.12 0.13
C MET A 97 4.34 -2.70 0.49
N TYR A 98 4.06 -1.75 -0.40
CA TYR A 98 4.26 -0.34 -0.16
C TYR A 98 2.97 0.30 0.39
N CYS A 99 2.97 0.59 1.68
CA CYS A 99 1.87 1.22 2.41
C CYS A 99 2.25 2.58 3.00
N ALA A 100 3.53 2.99 2.90
CA ALA A 100 3.96 4.30 3.38
C ALA A 100 3.25 5.41 2.61
N GLY A 101 2.82 6.44 3.34
CA GLY A 101 2.14 7.57 2.72
C GLY A 101 1.98 8.73 3.69
N THR A 102 1.85 9.90 3.11
CA THR A 102 1.48 11.13 3.83
C THR A 102 0.27 11.76 3.16
N TYR A 103 -0.53 12.47 3.94
CA TYR A 103 -1.67 13.23 3.48
C TYR A 103 -1.71 14.56 4.21
N LYS A 104 -1.87 15.64 3.47
CA LYS A 104 -2.18 16.95 3.97
C LYS A 104 -3.21 17.58 3.05
N GLU A 105 -4.33 18.01 3.63
CA GLU A 105 -5.36 18.72 2.88
C GLU A 105 -4.77 19.98 2.26
N GLN A 106 -4.98 20.17 0.94
CA GLN A 106 -4.49 21.35 0.23
C GLN A 106 -5.41 21.67 -0.97
N ARG A 107 -5.74 22.95 -1.10
CA ARG A 107 -6.48 23.50 -2.25
C ARG A 107 -5.54 24.13 -3.27
N ALA A 108 -5.98 24.18 -4.54
CA ALA A 108 -5.23 24.88 -5.59
C ALA A 108 -5.11 26.38 -5.31
N THR A 109 -6.08 26.97 -4.59
CA THR A 109 -6.05 28.37 -4.14
C THR A 109 -5.00 28.66 -3.06
N GLU A 110 -4.46 27.62 -2.43
CA GLU A 110 -3.46 27.70 -1.35
C GLU A 110 -2.26 26.80 -1.72
N PHE A 111 -1.82 26.89 -2.99
CA PHE A 111 -0.80 26.02 -3.55
C PHE A 111 0.53 26.16 -2.80
N ASN A 112 1.06 25.04 -2.33
CA ASN A 112 2.33 24.97 -1.61
C ASN A 112 3.23 23.89 -2.24
N LEU A 113 4.22 24.30 -3.03
CA LEU A 113 5.12 23.39 -3.73
C LEU A 113 5.90 22.44 -2.80
N PRO A 114 6.47 22.88 -1.66
CA PRO A 114 7.11 21.97 -0.71
C PRO A 114 6.22 20.80 -0.28
N THR A 115 4.94 21.08 0.04
CA THR A 115 3.96 20.03 0.39
C THR A 115 3.71 19.07 -0.78
N MET A 116 3.62 19.60 -2.01
CA MET A 116 3.47 18.77 -3.21
C MET A 116 4.65 17.82 -3.39
N LEU A 117 5.87 18.33 -3.27
CA LEU A 117 7.10 17.56 -3.42
C LEU A 117 7.28 16.51 -2.32
N GLU A 118 6.91 16.84 -1.09
CA GLU A 118 6.91 15.87 0.02
C GLU A 118 5.96 14.69 -0.27
N HIS A 119 4.74 14.96 -0.75
CA HIS A 119 3.80 13.91 -1.15
C HIS A 119 4.34 13.06 -2.28
N GLN A 120 4.96 13.67 -3.32
CA GLN A 120 5.59 12.90 -4.39
C GLN A 120 6.71 12.02 -3.85
N ARG A 121 7.57 12.57 -3.00
CA ARG A 121 8.71 11.84 -2.44
C ARG A 121 8.28 10.63 -1.62
N ILE A 122 7.32 10.81 -0.70
CA ILE A 122 6.87 9.74 0.18
C ILE A 122 5.92 8.77 -0.54
N ASN A 123 4.87 9.28 -1.21
CA ASN A 123 3.81 8.41 -1.70
C ASN A 123 4.17 7.69 -3.01
N TYR A 124 5.02 8.30 -3.86
CA TYR A 124 5.31 7.77 -5.19
C TYR A 124 6.78 7.37 -5.37
N LEU A 125 7.75 8.28 -5.13
CA LEU A 125 9.17 7.95 -5.33
C LEU A 125 9.63 6.84 -4.38
N GLY A 126 9.15 6.81 -3.14
CA GLY A 126 9.43 5.69 -2.23
C GLY A 126 8.91 4.34 -2.77
N ALA A 127 7.75 4.33 -3.45
CA ALA A 127 7.28 3.11 -4.11
C ALA A 127 8.18 2.68 -5.27
N LEU A 128 8.69 3.63 -6.08
CA LEU A 128 9.67 3.33 -7.13
C LEU A 128 10.96 2.76 -6.55
N GLN A 129 11.47 3.34 -5.46
CA GLN A 129 12.68 2.84 -4.78
C GLN A 129 12.49 1.42 -4.21
N MET A 130 11.28 1.11 -3.66
CA MET A 130 10.98 -0.27 -3.25
C MET A 130 11.00 -1.22 -4.44
N ILE A 131 10.38 -0.85 -5.55
CA ILE A 131 10.35 -1.67 -6.77
C ILE A 131 11.76 -1.91 -7.28
N ASP A 132 12.58 -0.86 -7.40
CA ASP A 132 13.99 -0.95 -7.80
C ASP A 132 14.78 -1.93 -6.91
N ALA A 133 14.50 -1.91 -5.60
CA ALA A 133 15.19 -2.76 -4.63
C ALA A 133 14.80 -4.25 -4.71
N VAL A 134 13.55 -4.59 -5.07
CA VAL A 134 13.06 -5.98 -5.03
C VAL A 134 12.92 -6.62 -6.41
N LEU A 135 12.67 -5.84 -7.46
CA LEU A 135 12.37 -6.33 -8.80
C LEU A 135 13.49 -7.19 -9.42
N PRO A 136 14.78 -6.82 -9.32
CA PRO A 136 15.86 -7.68 -9.83
C PRO A 136 15.83 -9.10 -9.20
N HIS A 137 15.56 -9.18 -7.90
CA HIS A 137 15.43 -10.44 -7.19
C HIS A 137 14.23 -11.28 -7.68
N PHE A 138 13.08 -10.64 -7.88
CA PHE A 138 11.88 -11.32 -8.38
C PHE A 138 12.06 -11.80 -9.83
N LEU A 139 12.71 -11.01 -10.68
CA LEU A 139 13.00 -11.39 -12.08
C LEU A 139 13.92 -12.61 -12.17
N VAL A 140 14.98 -12.66 -11.36
CA VAL A 140 15.89 -13.82 -11.31
C VAL A 140 15.16 -15.09 -10.86
N ARG A 141 14.28 -14.96 -9.85
CA ARG A 141 13.52 -16.10 -9.31
C ARG A 141 12.30 -16.49 -10.16
N GLN A 142 11.86 -15.62 -11.07
CA GLN A 142 10.57 -15.71 -11.77
C GLN A 142 9.41 -15.96 -10.79
N SER A 143 9.46 -15.33 -9.65
CA SER A 143 8.44 -15.38 -8.62
C SER A 143 8.58 -14.19 -7.65
N GLY A 144 7.45 -13.70 -7.17
CA GLY A 144 7.36 -12.59 -6.23
C GLY A 144 6.02 -11.89 -6.36
N HIS A 145 5.75 -10.97 -5.45
CA HIS A 145 4.52 -10.18 -5.49
C HIS A 145 4.78 -8.75 -5.05
N ILE A 146 4.33 -7.78 -5.84
CA ILE A 146 4.38 -6.34 -5.55
C ILE A 146 2.98 -5.87 -5.20
N SER A 147 2.79 -5.26 -4.04
CA SER A 147 1.53 -4.65 -3.63
C SER A 147 1.69 -3.16 -3.38
N LEU A 148 0.89 -2.35 -4.05
CA LEU A 148 0.92 -0.89 -3.95
C LEU A 148 -0.39 -0.37 -3.35
N ILE A 149 -0.28 0.35 -2.22
CA ILE A 149 -1.43 1.02 -1.60
C ILE A 149 -1.65 2.37 -2.27
N SER A 150 -2.66 2.43 -3.12
CA SER A 150 -3.20 3.66 -3.67
C SER A 150 -4.35 4.21 -2.80
N SER A 151 -5.43 4.63 -3.38
CA SER A 151 -6.66 5.14 -2.74
C SER A 151 -7.74 5.35 -3.78
N VAL A 152 -8.99 5.41 -3.37
CA VAL A 152 -10.09 5.92 -4.21
C VAL A 152 -9.83 7.36 -4.70
N ALA A 153 -9.01 8.13 -3.98
CA ALA A 153 -8.57 9.46 -4.39
C ALA A 153 -7.68 9.46 -5.64
N GLY A 154 -7.16 8.31 -6.03
CA GLY A 154 -6.41 8.12 -7.28
C GLY A 154 -7.31 7.87 -8.50
N TYR A 155 -8.57 7.49 -8.34
CA TYR A 155 -9.48 7.25 -9.47
C TYR A 155 -9.85 8.53 -10.22
N GLY A 156 -9.90 9.67 -9.54
CA GLY A 156 -10.25 10.94 -10.14
C GLY A 156 -9.98 12.13 -9.23
N GLY A 157 -9.99 13.34 -9.79
CA GLY A 157 -9.73 14.56 -9.05
C GLY A 157 -10.78 14.79 -7.96
N LEU A 158 -10.33 14.89 -6.72
CA LEU A 158 -11.16 15.24 -5.57
C LEU A 158 -10.75 16.62 -5.05
N PRO A 159 -11.70 17.42 -4.54
CA PRO A 159 -11.39 18.69 -3.89
C PRO A 159 -10.43 18.49 -2.72
N LYS A 160 -9.60 19.51 -2.45
CA LYS A 160 -8.65 19.53 -1.32
C LYS A 160 -7.56 18.44 -1.37
N SER A 161 -7.43 17.74 -2.51
CA SER A 161 -6.52 16.58 -2.67
C SER A 161 -5.40 16.85 -3.69
N ILE A 162 -5.04 18.13 -3.92
CA ILE A 162 -4.09 18.48 -5.00
C ILE A 162 -2.70 17.86 -4.80
N ALA A 163 -2.24 17.71 -3.56
CA ALA A 163 -0.96 17.08 -3.25
C ALA A 163 -1.05 15.55 -3.23
N TYR A 164 -2.14 14.99 -2.73
CA TYR A 164 -2.32 13.56 -2.50
C TYR A 164 -2.84 12.80 -3.72
N GLY A 165 -3.96 13.28 -4.31
CA GLY A 165 -4.65 12.61 -5.41
C GLY A 165 -3.74 12.23 -6.58
N PRO A 166 -2.93 13.16 -7.11
CA PRO A 166 -2.01 12.87 -8.22
C PRO A 166 -1.00 11.76 -7.89
N THR A 167 -0.50 11.68 -6.65
CA THR A 167 0.43 10.59 -6.26
C THR A 167 -0.25 9.22 -6.27
N LYS A 168 -1.51 9.16 -5.85
CA LYS A 168 -2.30 7.93 -5.85
C LYS A 168 -2.74 7.52 -7.26
N ALA A 169 -3.03 8.48 -8.13
CA ALA A 169 -3.27 8.22 -9.56
C ALA A 169 -2.01 7.68 -10.25
N ALA A 170 -0.84 8.21 -9.94
CA ALA A 170 0.43 7.71 -10.45
C ALA A 170 0.69 6.25 -10.03
N LEU A 171 0.37 5.86 -8.79
CA LEU A 171 0.47 4.47 -8.34
C LEU A 171 -0.50 3.53 -9.06
N ILE A 172 -1.70 4.00 -9.44
CA ILE A 172 -2.66 3.20 -10.24
C ILE A 172 -2.04 2.89 -11.60
N ASN A 173 -1.61 3.92 -12.32
CA ASN A 173 -1.01 3.75 -13.65
C ASN A 173 0.26 2.90 -13.59
N LEU A 174 1.13 3.12 -12.59
CA LEU A 174 2.33 2.32 -12.37
C LEU A 174 2.00 0.83 -12.16
N ALA A 175 1.00 0.52 -11.33
CA ALA A 175 0.60 -0.86 -11.08
C ALA A 175 0.08 -1.55 -12.36
N GLU A 176 -0.69 -0.84 -13.19
CA GLU A 176 -1.19 -1.36 -14.47
C GLU A 176 -0.03 -1.71 -15.42
N ILE A 177 0.97 -0.82 -15.55
CA ILE A 177 2.16 -1.06 -16.38
C ILE A 177 2.97 -2.24 -15.83
N LEU A 178 3.23 -2.26 -14.52
CA LEU A 178 3.96 -3.37 -13.89
C LEU A 178 3.26 -4.72 -14.10
N TYR A 179 1.93 -4.75 -14.02
CA TYR A 179 1.18 -5.98 -14.29
C TYR A 179 1.38 -6.47 -15.73
N LEU A 180 1.26 -5.57 -16.70
CA LEU A 180 1.43 -5.90 -18.12
C LEU A 180 2.83 -6.45 -18.42
N ASP A 181 3.87 -5.87 -17.82
CA ASP A 181 5.27 -6.25 -18.06
C ASP A 181 5.68 -7.51 -17.29
N LEU A 182 5.11 -7.75 -16.10
CA LEU A 182 5.57 -8.78 -15.18
C LEU A 182 4.71 -10.04 -15.14
N HIS A 183 3.47 -9.98 -15.66
CA HIS A 183 2.55 -11.11 -15.66
C HIS A 183 3.15 -12.37 -16.33
N SER A 184 3.80 -12.22 -17.49
CA SER A 184 4.48 -13.32 -18.20
C SER A 184 5.71 -13.85 -17.46
N LYS A 185 6.20 -13.16 -16.42
CA LYS A 185 7.34 -13.57 -15.58
C LYS A 185 6.90 -14.22 -14.26
N ASN A 186 5.61 -14.54 -14.13
CA ASN A 186 5.04 -15.12 -12.91
C ASN A 186 5.27 -14.24 -11.65
N ILE A 187 5.35 -12.92 -11.83
CA ILE A 187 5.45 -11.94 -10.75
C ILE A 187 4.09 -11.27 -10.62
N GLY A 188 3.46 -11.40 -9.45
CA GLY A 188 2.17 -10.81 -9.17
C GLY A 188 2.26 -9.31 -8.88
N VAL A 189 1.22 -8.56 -9.27
CA VAL A 189 1.08 -7.14 -8.95
C VAL A 189 -0.33 -6.88 -8.44
N SER A 190 -0.47 -6.38 -7.23
CA SER A 190 -1.76 -5.94 -6.68
C SER A 190 -1.78 -4.44 -6.41
N LEU A 191 -2.81 -3.81 -6.93
CA LEU A 191 -3.20 -2.44 -6.64
C LEU A 191 -4.26 -2.46 -5.55
N ILE A 192 -4.00 -1.79 -4.42
CA ILE A 192 -4.95 -1.71 -3.31
C ILE A 192 -5.50 -0.28 -3.25
N CYS A 193 -6.83 -0.15 -3.36
CA CYS A 193 -7.52 1.14 -3.39
C CYS A 193 -8.52 1.27 -2.23
N PRO A 194 -8.06 1.60 -1.02
CA PRO A 194 -8.94 1.84 0.11
C PRO A 194 -9.84 3.06 -0.10
N GLY A 195 -11.07 2.97 0.43
CA GLY A 195 -11.86 4.13 0.82
C GLY A 195 -11.36 4.71 2.14
N PHE A 196 -12.28 5.00 3.06
CA PHE A 196 -11.90 5.52 4.37
C PHE A 196 -11.63 4.36 5.35
N VAL A 197 -10.43 4.38 5.92
CA VAL A 197 -9.98 3.44 6.96
C VAL A 197 -9.54 4.25 8.18
N ASP A 198 -9.98 3.86 9.36
CA ASP A 198 -9.66 4.56 10.63
C ASP A 198 -8.17 4.41 10.97
N THR A 199 -7.40 5.42 10.63
CA THR A 199 -5.95 5.45 10.78
C THR A 199 -5.48 6.85 11.17
N PRO A 200 -4.26 7.02 11.70
CA PRO A 200 -3.69 8.35 11.94
C PRO A 200 -3.67 9.25 10.69
N LEU A 201 -3.62 8.67 9.48
CA LEU A 201 -3.67 9.42 8.23
C LEU A 201 -5.04 10.08 8.01
N THR A 202 -6.13 9.39 8.35
CA THR A 202 -7.50 9.84 8.14
C THR A 202 -8.08 10.59 9.33
N SER A 203 -7.51 10.47 10.52
CA SER A 203 -7.95 11.16 11.74
C SER A 203 -7.91 12.69 11.63
N GLN A 204 -7.12 13.25 10.71
CA GLN A 204 -7.06 14.68 10.43
C GLN A 204 -8.24 15.19 9.58
N ASN A 205 -9.06 14.31 9.00
CA ASN A 205 -10.23 14.69 8.22
C ASN A 205 -11.31 15.31 9.11
N LYS A 206 -11.79 16.48 8.71
CA LYS A 206 -12.84 17.22 9.44
C LYS A 206 -14.24 17.03 8.83
N PHE A 207 -14.42 16.06 7.97
CA PHE A 207 -15.70 15.75 7.33
C PHE A 207 -16.16 14.32 7.65
N ASN A 208 -17.44 14.06 7.45
CA ASN A 208 -17.97 12.71 7.62
C ASN A 208 -17.35 11.76 6.57
N MET A 209 -16.72 10.69 7.03
CA MET A 209 -16.09 9.69 6.19
C MET A 209 -17.08 8.54 5.92
N PRO A 210 -17.70 8.50 4.72
CA PRO A 210 -18.70 7.48 4.43
C PRO A 210 -18.07 6.08 4.41
N ALA A 211 -18.78 5.12 4.99
CA ALA A 211 -18.38 3.72 5.02
C ALA A 211 -16.97 3.49 5.63
N LEU A 212 -16.62 4.24 6.67
CA LEU A 212 -15.39 4.05 7.45
C LEU A 212 -15.30 2.60 7.94
N ILE A 213 -14.14 1.99 7.77
CA ILE A 213 -13.81 0.65 8.27
C ILE A 213 -12.57 0.68 9.14
N THR A 214 -12.36 -0.37 9.92
CA THR A 214 -11.16 -0.52 10.75
C THR A 214 -9.95 -0.97 9.92
N PRO A 215 -8.70 -0.77 10.42
CA PRO A 215 -7.51 -1.32 9.78
C PRO A 215 -7.51 -2.84 9.66
N ASP A 216 -8.12 -3.54 10.63
CA ASP A 216 -8.21 -4.99 10.61
C ASP A 216 -9.18 -5.50 9.54
N GLU A 217 -10.33 -4.84 9.36
CA GLU A 217 -11.22 -5.12 8.23
C GLU A 217 -10.51 -4.87 6.89
N ALA A 218 -9.74 -3.78 6.78
CA ALA A 218 -8.95 -3.51 5.59
C ALA A 218 -7.91 -4.60 5.32
N ALA A 219 -7.20 -5.08 6.34
CA ALA A 219 -6.24 -6.18 6.24
C ALA A 219 -6.92 -7.46 5.75
N GLN A 220 -8.11 -7.80 6.27
CA GLN A 220 -8.87 -8.96 5.82
C GLN A 220 -9.29 -8.87 4.35
N GLU A 221 -9.71 -7.68 3.88
CA GLU A 221 -10.05 -7.49 2.46
C GLU A 221 -8.81 -7.62 1.56
N ILE A 222 -7.63 -7.16 2.02
CA ILE A 222 -6.36 -7.34 1.30
C ILE A 222 -6.02 -8.83 1.19
N LEU A 223 -6.05 -9.57 2.29
CA LEU A 223 -5.76 -11.02 2.27
C LEU A 223 -6.74 -11.80 1.40
N LYS A 224 -8.02 -11.47 1.43
CA LYS A 224 -9.04 -12.08 0.54
C LYS A 224 -8.75 -11.81 -0.93
N GLY A 225 -8.35 -10.57 -1.28
CA GLY A 225 -8.00 -10.20 -2.64
C GLY A 225 -6.75 -10.96 -3.13
N TRP A 226 -5.72 -11.04 -2.31
CA TRP A 226 -4.51 -11.82 -2.62
C TRP A 226 -4.82 -13.32 -2.80
N ALA A 227 -5.64 -13.91 -1.93
CA ALA A 227 -6.04 -15.30 -2.04
C ALA A 227 -6.82 -15.60 -3.33
N LYS A 228 -7.56 -14.62 -3.86
CA LYS A 228 -8.26 -14.74 -5.16
C LYS A 228 -7.37 -14.41 -6.36
N GLY A 229 -6.18 -13.87 -6.15
CA GLY A 229 -5.31 -13.36 -7.21
C GLY A 229 -5.92 -12.13 -7.91
N GLU A 230 -6.59 -11.25 -7.17
CA GLU A 230 -7.14 -10.01 -7.71
C GLU A 230 -5.99 -9.03 -8.02
N PHE A 231 -6.08 -8.34 -9.17
CA PHE A 231 -5.17 -7.24 -9.50
C PHE A 231 -5.56 -6.00 -8.69
N GLU A 232 -6.84 -5.62 -8.72
CA GLU A 232 -7.34 -4.47 -7.98
C GLU A 232 -8.17 -4.93 -6.78
N ILE A 233 -7.67 -4.62 -5.59
CA ILE A 233 -8.31 -4.88 -4.31
C ILE A 233 -8.84 -3.55 -3.78
N HIS A 234 -10.16 -3.35 -3.77
CA HIS A 234 -10.77 -2.11 -3.31
C HIS A 234 -11.87 -2.36 -2.28
N PHE A 235 -11.93 -1.55 -1.26
CA PHE A 235 -12.86 -1.72 -0.15
C PHE A 235 -13.17 -0.39 0.57
N PRO A 236 -14.32 -0.30 1.28
CA PRO A 236 -15.46 -1.22 1.20
C PRO A 236 -16.19 -1.06 -0.15
N LYS A 237 -16.56 -2.19 -0.77
CA LYS A 237 -17.08 -2.20 -2.16
C LYS A 237 -18.31 -1.31 -2.36
N ARG A 238 -19.19 -1.22 -1.36
CA ARG A 238 -20.36 -0.33 -1.39
C ARG A 238 -20.02 1.14 -1.66
N PHE A 239 -18.86 1.62 -1.19
CA PHE A 239 -18.39 2.99 -1.40
C PHE A 239 -17.53 3.11 -2.67
N THR A 240 -16.57 2.21 -2.83
CA THR A 240 -15.59 2.29 -3.91
C THR A 240 -16.20 2.06 -5.30
N LEU A 241 -17.22 1.19 -5.43
CA LEU A 241 -17.98 1.02 -6.67
C LEU A 241 -18.71 2.29 -7.07
N TRP A 242 -19.24 3.03 -6.10
CA TRP A 242 -19.90 4.31 -6.33
C TRP A 242 -18.92 5.35 -6.87
N VAL A 243 -17.73 5.45 -6.28
CA VAL A 243 -16.67 6.36 -6.75
C VAL A 243 -16.24 6.01 -8.18
N LYS A 244 -16.08 4.73 -8.50
CA LYS A 244 -15.79 4.26 -9.85
C LYS A 244 -16.88 4.62 -10.84
N ALA A 245 -18.15 4.42 -10.48
CA ALA A 245 -19.28 4.78 -11.33
C ALA A 245 -19.30 6.29 -11.65
N ILE A 246 -19.08 7.15 -10.66
CA ILE A 246 -18.99 8.60 -10.87
C ILE A 246 -17.82 8.93 -11.82
N LYS A 247 -16.68 8.25 -11.69
CA LYS A 247 -15.52 8.49 -12.54
C LYS A 247 -15.78 8.16 -14.02
N MET A 248 -16.71 7.27 -14.33
CA MET A 248 -17.09 6.94 -15.71
C MET A 248 -17.95 8.02 -16.38
N LEU A 249 -18.46 9.00 -15.64
CA LEU A 249 -19.26 10.08 -16.19
C LEU A 249 -18.40 11.02 -17.04
N PRO A 250 -18.95 11.57 -18.15
CA PRO A 250 -18.33 12.69 -18.84
C PRO A 250 -18.11 13.88 -17.90
N TYR A 251 -17.07 14.67 -18.11
CA TYR A 251 -16.70 15.77 -17.19
C TYR A 251 -17.84 16.76 -16.90
N ARG A 252 -18.75 16.98 -17.85
CA ARG A 252 -19.94 17.83 -17.66
C ARG A 252 -20.86 17.32 -16.56
N LEU A 253 -20.89 16.03 -16.29
CA LEU A 253 -21.67 15.38 -15.23
C LEU A 253 -20.80 15.07 -14.00
N TYR A 254 -19.55 14.69 -14.24
CA TYR A 254 -18.58 14.34 -13.17
C TYR A 254 -18.37 15.50 -12.20
N PHE A 255 -18.05 16.71 -12.69
CA PHE A 255 -17.76 17.84 -11.79
C PHE A 255 -18.96 18.27 -10.94
N PRO A 256 -20.19 18.42 -11.47
CA PRO A 256 -21.35 18.67 -10.61
C PRO A 256 -21.62 17.54 -9.60
N ALA A 257 -21.48 16.28 -10.00
CA ALA A 257 -21.65 15.15 -9.10
C ALA A 257 -20.63 15.17 -7.94
N ILE A 258 -19.35 15.41 -8.23
CA ILE A 258 -18.31 15.53 -7.19
C ILE A 258 -18.57 16.71 -6.28
N LYS A 259 -18.95 17.89 -6.81
CA LYS A 259 -19.30 19.05 -5.97
C LYS A 259 -20.43 18.72 -5.01
N LYS A 260 -21.51 18.13 -5.49
CA LYS A 260 -22.65 17.72 -4.68
C LYS A 260 -22.25 16.68 -3.62
N PHE A 261 -21.44 15.69 -4.00
CA PHE A 261 -20.99 14.61 -3.12
C PHE A 261 -20.04 15.12 -2.01
N THR A 262 -19.19 16.10 -2.32
CA THR A 262 -18.18 16.63 -1.39
C THR A 262 -18.65 17.87 -0.62
N GLY A 263 -19.84 18.39 -0.91
CA GLY A 263 -20.41 19.56 -0.25
C GLY A 263 -19.72 20.88 -0.65
N LEU A 264 -19.21 20.98 -1.89
CA LEU A 264 -18.55 22.18 -2.43
C LEU A 264 -19.41 22.88 -3.45
#